data_e4e38c0094ba45f48fef63afa24de3f8
#
_entry.id   e4e38c0094ba45f48fef63afa24de3f8
#
_cell.length_a   1.000
_cell.length_b   1.000
_cell.length_c   1.000
_cell.angle_alpha   90.00
_cell.angle_beta   90.00
_cell.angle_gamma   90.00
#
_symmetry.space_group_name_H-M   'P 1'
#
loop_
_entity.id
_entity.type
_entity.pdbx_description
1 polymer ?
#
loop_
_entity_poly.entity_id
_entity_poly.type
_entity_poly.pdbx_seq_one_letter_code
_entity_poly.pdbx_strand_id
1 'polypeptide(L)'
;MLRKIQRKKESAVGGNFAIVASRYNAEFVDAMLHAAREELLRAGAHVRIVRVPGAFEIPAAAARLAQPKRYAAIICLGVIFQGETSHAQHIGWGVTHALAQIQVQQKIPVIHGVFVFEKVKHAKVRCLGKKHNRGTEAAQTALEMARVMKGLRG
;
A
#
# COMPACT_ATOMS: atom_id res chain seq x y z
N MET A 1 2.04 0.96 -16.31
CA MET A 1 3.41 0.62 -16.75
C MET A 1 4.03 -0.36 -15.77
N LEU A 2 4.59 -1.45 -16.25
CA LEU A 2 5.29 -2.42 -15.41
C LEU A 2 6.76 -2.01 -15.30
N ARG A 3 7.20 -1.71 -14.11
CA ARG A 3 8.63 -1.45 -13.83
C ARG A 3 9.26 -2.67 -13.17
N LYS A 4 10.48 -2.99 -13.60
CA LYS A 4 11.28 -4.03 -12.95
C LYS A 4 11.67 -3.54 -11.55
N ILE A 5 11.47 -4.39 -10.54
CA ILE A 5 11.87 -4.07 -9.18
C ILE A 5 13.40 -3.93 -9.14
N GLN A 6 13.90 -2.75 -8.83
CA GLN A 6 15.31 -2.52 -8.58
C GLN A 6 15.54 -2.61 -7.07
N ARG A 7 16.31 -3.59 -6.64
CA ARG A 7 16.77 -3.67 -5.25
C ARG A 7 17.92 -2.68 -5.07
N LYS A 8 17.61 -1.53 -4.50
CA LYS A 8 18.67 -0.64 -4.00
C LYS A 8 19.20 -1.23 -2.68
N LYS A 9 20.51 -1.25 -2.50
CA LYS A 9 21.10 -1.42 -1.17
C LYS A 9 20.71 -0.18 -0.36
N GLU A 10 19.67 -0.31 0.44
CA GLU A 10 19.26 0.77 1.32
C GLU A 10 19.91 0.58 2.68
N SER A 11 20.52 1.64 3.18
CA SER A 11 20.86 1.73 4.60
C SER A 11 19.60 1.52 5.41
N ALA A 12 19.69 0.79 6.53
CA ALA A 12 18.56 0.56 7.42
C ALA A 12 17.89 1.88 7.78
N VAL A 13 16.64 2.04 7.35
CA VAL A 13 15.86 3.28 7.61
C VAL A 13 15.28 3.23 9.01
N GLY A 14 14.94 2.04 9.51
CA GLY A 14 14.21 1.88 10.75
C GLY A 14 12.81 2.51 10.69
N GLY A 15 12.19 2.70 11.83
CA GLY A 15 10.90 3.36 11.97
C GLY A 15 9.71 2.41 11.94
N ASN A 16 8.53 2.98 12.20
CA ASN A 16 7.28 2.25 12.27
C ASN A 16 6.45 2.50 11.02
N PHE A 17 5.99 1.42 10.41
CA PHE A 17 5.10 1.46 9.25
C PHE A 17 3.85 0.64 9.54
N ALA A 18 2.73 1.06 8.99
CA ALA A 18 1.50 0.29 9.03
C ALA A 18 1.11 -0.15 7.62
N ILE A 19 0.54 -1.35 7.52
CA ILE A 19 -0.05 -1.85 6.28
C ILE A 19 -1.51 -2.17 6.57
N VAL A 20 -2.41 -1.53 5.83
CA VAL A 20 -3.84 -1.86 5.83
C VAL A 20 -4.12 -2.68 4.59
N ALA A 21 -4.56 -3.92 4.77
CA ALA A 21 -4.79 -4.84 3.66
C ALA A 21 -6.19 -5.42 3.72
N SER A 22 -6.92 -5.36 2.61
CA SER A 22 -8.24 -5.97 2.51
C SER A 22 -8.16 -7.49 2.45
N ARG A 23 -9.25 -8.17 2.88
CA ARG A 23 -9.34 -9.63 2.82
C ARG A 23 -9.90 -10.15 1.51
N TYR A 24 -10.79 -9.40 0.87
CA TYR A 24 -11.35 -9.82 -0.41
C TYR A 24 -10.25 -9.91 -1.46
N ASN A 25 -10.34 -10.90 -2.34
CA ASN A 25 -9.30 -11.25 -3.30
C ASN A 25 -7.96 -11.59 -2.64
N ALA A 26 -8.02 -12.40 -1.59
CA ALA A 26 -6.91 -12.75 -0.70
C ALA A 26 -5.67 -13.28 -1.44
N GLU A 27 -5.84 -14.08 -2.50
CA GLU A 27 -4.72 -14.60 -3.29
C GLU A 27 -3.77 -13.48 -3.71
N PHE A 28 -4.31 -12.37 -4.19
CA PHE A 28 -3.53 -11.23 -4.69
C PHE A 28 -3.10 -10.28 -3.59
N VAL A 29 -4.02 -9.96 -2.69
CA VAL A 29 -3.74 -9.03 -1.58
C VAL A 29 -2.69 -9.61 -0.64
N ASP A 30 -2.81 -10.87 -0.26
CA ASP A 30 -1.87 -11.52 0.66
C ASP A 30 -0.47 -11.63 0.06
N ALA A 31 -0.36 -11.87 -1.24
CA ALA A 31 0.93 -11.88 -1.92
C ALA A 31 1.60 -10.49 -1.90
N MET A 32 0.85 -9.43 -2.16
CA MET A 32 1.36 -8.07 -2.06
C MET A 32 1.72 -7.72 -0.61
N LEU A 33 0.90 -8.10 0.34
CA LEU A 33 1.13 -7.88 1.77
C LEU A 33 2.44 -8.54 2.21
N HIS A 34 2.63 -9.80 1.85
CA HIS A 34 3.86 -10.53 2.17
C HIS A 34 5.09 -9.83 1.56
N ALA A 35 5.02 -9.46 0.28
CA ALA A 35 6.12 -8.80 -0.40
C ALA A 35 6.44 -7.42 0.21
N ALA A 36 5.43 -6.63 0.56
CA ALA A 36 5.61 -5.34 1.20
C ALA A 36 6.23 -5.48 2.59
N ARG A 37 5.74 -6.43 3.37
CA ARG A 37 6.27 -6.71 4.71
C ARG A 37 7.74 -7.10 4.66
N GLU A 38 8.11 -8.02 3.78
CA GLU A 38 9.49 -8.47 3.61
C GLU A 38 10.42 -7.31 3.24
N GLU A 39 9.99 -6.43 2.35
CA GLU A 39 10.78 -5.27 1.93
C GLU A 39 11.00 -4.29 3.09
N LEU A 40 9.97 -4.02 3.90
CA LEU A 40 10.08 -3.16 5.09
C LEU A 40 10.99 -3.80 6.15
N LEU A 41 10.87 -5.09 6.40
CA LEU A 41 11.70 -5.80 7.38
C LEU A 41 13.17 -5.79 6.99
N ARG A 42 13.48 -5.91 5.71
CA ARG A 42 14.87 -5.78 5.23
C ARG A 42 15.47 -4.40 5.47
N ALA A 43 14.65 -3.38 5.49
CA ALA A 43 15.06 -2.01 5.81
C ALA A 43 15.14 -1.74 7.33
N GLY A 44 14.95 -2.75 8.15
CA GLY A 44 15.00 -2.64 9.62
C GLY A 44 13.77 -1.99 10.24
N ALA A 45 12.66 -1.89 9.50
CA ALA A 45 11.44 -1.27 9.96
C ALA A 45 10.62 -2.20 10.86
N HIS A 46 9.80 -1.61 11.72
CA HIS A 46 8.72 -2.29 12.44
C HIS A 46 7.42 -2.17 11.64
N VAL A 47 6.68 -3.26 11.53
CA VAL A 47 5.49 -3.32 10.68
C VAL A 47 4.28 -3.74 11.50
N ARG A 48 3.23 -2.90 11.47
CA ARG A 48 1.90 -3.26 11.99
C ARG A 48 0.99 -3.58 10.81
N ILE A 49 0.31 -4.71 10.88
CA ILE A 49 -0.65 -5.14 9.85
C ILE A 49 -2.05 -5.05 10.41
N VAL A 50 -2.94 -4.39 9.67
CA VAL A 50 -4.37 -4.29 9.95
C VAL A 50 -5.13 -4.86 8.76
N ARG A 51 -6.00 -5.83 9.02
CA ARG A 51 -6.85 -6.42 7.99
C ARG A 51 -8.27 -5.86 8.06
N VAL A 52 -8.80 -5.51 6.90
CA VAL A 52 -10.18 -5.03 6.74
C VAL A 52 -10.92 -5.89 5.73
N PRO A 53 -12.27 -5.89 5.69
CA PRO A 53 -13.00 -6.76 4.77
C PRO A 53 -12.69 -6.49 3.32
N GLY A 54 -13.05 -5.34 2.80
CA GLY A 54 -12.87 -4.98 1.40
C GLY A 54 -12.07 -3.69 1.23
N ALA A 55 -11.82 -3.32 -0.01
CA ALA A 55 -11.06 -2.12 -0.34
C ALA A 55 -11.73 -0.84 0.17
N PHE A 56 -13.06 -0.78 0.16
CA PHE A 56 -13.80 0.40 0.60
C PHE A 56 -13.64 0.70 2.09
N GLU A 57 -13.28 -0.30 2.91
CA GLU A 57 -13.06 -0.17 4.34
C GLU A 57 -11.63 0.25 4.70
N ILE A 58 -10.73 0.25 3.73
CA ILE A 58 -9.32 0.66 3.93
C ILE A 58 -9.20 2.10 4.44
N PRO A 59 -9.91 3.10 3.88
CA PRO A 59 -9.75 4.47 4.34
C PRO A 59 -10.10 4.69 5.81
N ALA A 60 -11.10 4.00 6.34
CA ALA A 60 -11.46 4.12 7.76
C ALA A 60 -10.31 3.70 8.68
N ALA A 61 -9.66 2.57 8.39
CA ALA A 61 -8.52 2.09 9.15
C ALA A 61 -7.30 3.01 8.96
N ALA A 62 -7.03 3.43 7.73
CA ALA A 62 -5.92 4.34 7.43
C ALA A 62 -6.07 5.68 8.15
N ALA A 63 -7.25 6.26 8.14
CA ALA A 63 -7.53 7.51 8.86
C ALA A 63 -7.30 7.37 10.37
N ARG A 64 -7.72 6.27 10.94
CA ARG A 64 -7.52 6.00 12.37
C ARG A 64 -6.05 5.82 12.73
N LEU A 65 -5.29 5.13 11.90
CA LEU A 65 -3.86 4.91 12.10
C LEU A 65 -3.03 6.18 11.90
N ALA A 66 -3.52 7.12 11.11
CA ALA A 66 -2.81 8.36 10.80
C ALA A 66 -2.81 9.37 11.97
N GLN A 67 -3.82 9.32 12.85
CA GLN A 67 -4.01 10.31 13.90
C GLN A 67 -2.89 10.41 14.94
N PRO A 68 -2.37 9.32 15.50
CA PRO A 68 -1.35 9.40 16.55
C PRO A 68 0.06 9.72 16.05
N LYS A 69 0.27 9.95 14.77
CA LYS A 69 1.58 10.22 14.14
C LYS A 69 2.70 9.25 14.55
N ARG A 70 2.34 7.98 14.74
CA ARG A 70 3.29 6.92 15.13
C ARG A 70 4.02 6.31 13.95
N TYR A 71 3.45 6.43 12.75
CA TYR A 71 3.94 5.75 11.57
C TYR A 71 4.63 6.74 10.63
N ALA A 72 5.73 6.29 10.05
CA ALA A 72 6.43 7.03 9.01
C ALA A 72 5.66 7.03 7.69
N ALA A 73 4.89 5.98 7.44
CA ALA A 73 3.97 5.88 6.31
C ALA A 73 2.92 4.79 6.59
N ILE A 74 1.80 4.87 5.88
CA ILE A 74 0.74 3.86 5.90
C ILE A 74 0.59 3.32 4.47
N ILE A 75 0.75 2.01 4.30
CA ILE A 75 0.57 1.34 3.03
C ILE A 75 -0.83 0.74 2.98
N CYS A 76 -1.55 0.98 1.89
CA CYS A 76 -2.90 0.47 1.69
C CYS A 76 -2.92 -0.50 0.51
N LEU A 77 -3.30 -1.75 0.76
CA LEU A 77 -3.30 -2.83 -0.23
C LEU A 77 -4.69 -3.42 -0.40
N GLY A 78 -5.16 -3.44 -1.63
CA GLY A 78 -6.44 -4.04 -1.97
C GLY A 78 -6.50 -4.36 -3.47
N VAL A 79 -7.37 -5.31 -3.82
CA VAL A 79 -7.62 -5.68 -5.21
C VAL A 79 -9.12 -5.74 -5.44
N ILE A 80 -9.57 -5.08 -6.48
CA ILE A 80 -10.94 -5.05 -6.94
C ILE A 80 -10.95 -5.57 -8.37
N PHE A 81 -11.84 -6.51 -8.67
CA PHE A 81 -12.06 -6.93 -10.06
C PHE A 81 -13.28 -6.25 -10.64
N GLN A 82 -13.11 -5.70 -11.83
CA GLN A 82 -14.21 -5.09 -12.57
C GLN A 82 -15.14 -6.17 -13.09
N GLY A 83 -16.42 -6.08 -12.75
CA GLY A 83 -17.48 -6.91 -13.27
C GLY A 83 -18.24 -6.23 -14.39
N GLU A 84 -19.51 -6.61 -14.57
CA GLU A 84 -20.38 -6.09 -15.61
C GLU A 84 -20.87 -4.66 -15.37
N THR A 85 -20.75 -4.17 -14.12
CA THR A 85 -21.20 -2.83 -13.71
C THR A 85 -20.01 -1.92 -13.42
N SER A 86 -20.27 -0.62 -13.30
CA SER A 86 -19.27 0.39 -12.91
C SER A 86 -18.93 0.41 -11.41
N HIS A 87 -19.48 -0.52 -10.62
CA HIS A 87 -19.33 -0.56 -9.16
C HIS A 87 -17.87 -0.59 -8.71
N ALA A 88 -17.05 -1.42 -9.35
CA ALA A 88 -15.62 -1.53 -9.04
C ALA A 88 -14.86 -0.20 -9.22
N GLN A 89 -15.18 0.54 -10.28
CA GLN A 89 -14.57 1.85 -10.54
C GLN A 89 -15.01 2.88 -9.50
N HIS A 90 -16.27 2.86 -9.08
CA HIS A 90 -16.76 3.77 -8.04
C HIS A 90 -16.05 3.52 -6.71
N ILE A 91 -15.86 2.27 -6.32
CA ILE A 91 -15.09 1.92 -5.13
C ILE A 91 -13.65 2.41 -5.27
N GLY A 92 -13.00 2.11 -6.40
CA GLY A 92 -11.62 2.53 -6.67
C GLY A 92 -11.42 4.04 -6.57
N TRP A 93 -12.32 4.81 -7.16
CA TRP A 93 -12.26 6.27 -7.09
C TRP A 93 -12.52 6.81 -5.68
N GLY A 94 -13.52 6.27 -4.99
CA GLY A 94 -13.81 6.65 -3.60
C GLY A 94 -12.62 6.40 -2.68
N VAL A 95 -12.00 5.24 -2.79
CA VAL A 95 -10.78 4.90 -2.03
C VAL A 95 -9.63 5.84 -2.39
N THR A 96 -9.37 6.06 -3.66
CA THR A 96 -8.30 6.95 -4.13
C THR A 96 -8.44 8.36 -3.57
N HIS A 97 -9.63 8.95 -3.65
CA HIS A 97 -9.90 10.27 -3.09
C HIS A 97 -9.71 10.30 -1.58
N ALA A 98 -10.24 9.31 -0.87
CA ALA A 98 -10.13 9.24 0.59
C ALA A 98 -8.68 9.11 1.05
N LEU A 99 -7.88 8.27 0.41
CA LEU A 99 -6.46 8.10 0.75
C LEU A 99 -5.66 9.39 0.50
N ALA A 100 -5.88 10.05 -0.62
CA ALA A 100 -5.25 11.33 -0.92
C ALA A 100 -5.61 12.40 0.13
N GLN A 101 -6.87 12.45 0.55
CA GLN A 101 -7.34 13.37 1.56
C GLN A 101 -6.71 13.12 2.93
N ILE A 102 -6.63 11.87 3.36
CA ILE A 102 -5.98 11.48 4.62
C ILE A 102 -4.52 11.92 4.60
N GLN A 103 -3.82 11.66 3.50
CA GLN A 103 -2.41 12.02 3.34
C GLN A 103 -2.17 13.53 3.53
N VAL A 104 -2.97 14.34 2.89
CA VAL A 104 -2.84 15.81 2.96
C VAL A 104 -3.26 16.35 4.32
N GLN A 105 -4.39 15.89 4.86
CA GLN A 105 -4.92 16.37 6.15
C GLN A 105 -4.05 15.95 7.33
N GLN A 106 -3.58 14.71 7.35
CA GLN A 106 -2.79 14.17 8.45
C GLN A 106 -1.28 14.36 8.27
N LYS A 107 -0.85 14.86 7.10
CA LYS A 107 0.57 15.10 6.79
C LYS A 107 1.45 13.86 7.00
N ILE A 108 0.95 12.72 6.55
CA ILE A 108 1.63 11.42 6.61
C ILE A 108 1.55 10.76 5.22
N PRO A 109 2.62 10.14 4.73
CA PRO A 109 2.53 9.39 3.49
C PRO A 109 1.53 8.25 3.60
N VAL A 110 0.57 8.21 2.68
CA VAL A 110 -0.40 7.14 2.51
C VAL A 110 -0.17 6.53 1.13
N ILE A 111 0.35 5.33 1.11
CA ILE A 111 0.78 4.69 -0.12
C ILE A 111 -0.39 3.92 -0.73
N HIS A 112 -0.75 4.31 -1.94
CA HIS A 112 -1.88 3.76 -2.67
C HIS A 112 -1.49 2.46 -3.37
N GLY A 113 -1.88 1.33 -2.80
CA GLY A 113 -1.72 -0.01 -3.38
C GLY A 113 -3.06 -0.70 -3.58
N VAL A 114 -4.11 0.05 -3.90
CA VAL A 114 -5.45 -0.48 -4.21
C VAL A 114 -5.67 -0.43 -5.71
N PHE A 115 -5.87 -1.59 -6.33
CA PHE A 115 -5.93 -1.73 -7.77
C PHE A 115 -7.27 -2.26 -8.24
N VAL A 116 -7.76 -1.72 -9.35
CA VAL A 116 -8.89 -2.25 -10.09
C VAL A 116 -8.35 -2.97 -11.32
N PHE A 117 -8.59 -4.26 -11.42
CA PHE A 117 -8.18 -5.06 -12.57
C PHE A 117 -9.39 -5.53 -13.37
N GLU A 118 -9.28 -5.44 -14.67
CA GLU A 118 -10.28 -6.02 -15.59
C GLU A 118 -10.06 -7.52 -15.78
N LYS A 119 -8.80 -7.96 -15.77
CA LYS A 119 -8.41 -9.33 -16.06
C LYS A 119 -7.53 -9.92 -14.96
N VAL A 120 -7.84 -11.16 -14.60
CA VAL A 120 -7.07 -11.91 -13.59
C VAL A 120 -5.58 -12.03 -13.96
N LYS A 121 -5.27 -12.20 -15.25
CA LYS A 121 -3.87 -12.29 -15.71
C LYS A 121 -3.05 -11.04 -15.37
N HIS A 122 -3.66 -9.86 -15.40
CA HIS A 122 -2.99 -8.61 -15.02
C HIS A 122 -2.70 -8.56 -13.53
N ALA A 123 -3.64 -9.04 -12.73
CA ALA A 123 -3.46 -9.14 -11.29
C ALA A 123 -2.34 -10.14 -10.94
N LYS A 124 -2.30 -11.29 -11.61
CA LYS A 124 -1.24 -12.29 -11.38
C LYS A 124 0.15 -11.71 -11.62
N VAL A 125 0.36 -11.02 -12.72
CA VAL A 125 1.66 -10.42 -13.06
C VAL A 125 2.08 -9.38 -12.03
N ARG A 126 1.15 -8.53 -11.57
CA ARG A 126 1.45 -7.38 -10.72
C ARG A 126 1.49 -7.70 -9.23
N CYS A 127 0.77 -8.73 -8.80
CA CYS A 127 0.62 -9.05 -7.38
C CYS A 127 1.40 -10.31 -6.96
N LEU A 128 1.55 -11.30 -7.86
CA LEU A 128 2.16 -12.59 -7.52
C LEU A 128 3.61 -12.71 -8.00
N GLY A 129 4.05 -11.87 -8.92
CA GLY A 129 5.35 -11.97 -9.56
C GLY A 129 6.50 -11.57 -8.65
N LYS A 130 7.69 -12.14 -8.91
CA LYS A 130 8.93 -11.71 -8.27
C LYS A 130 9.61 -10.56 -9.00
N LYS A 131 9.43 -10.48 -10.32
CA LYS A 131 9.99 -9.41 -11.17
C LYS A 131 9.17 -8.11 -11.08
N HIS A 132 7.87 -8.25 -10.94
CA HIS A 132 6.91 -7.17 -10.81
C HIS A 132 6.02 -7.49 -9.64
N ASN A 133 6.05 -6.69 -8.61
CA ASN A 133 5.19 -6.88 -7.45
C ASN A 133 4.81 -5.52 -6.86
N ARG A 134 3.54 -5.20 -6.93
CA ARG A 134 3.02 -3.91 -6.42
C ARG A 134 3.17 -3.76 -4.92
N GLY A 135 3.23 -4.86 -4.17
CA GLY A 135 3.51 -4.82 -2.73
C GLY A 135 4.93 -4.36 -2.44
N THR A 136 5.91 -4.93 -3.13
CA THR A 136 7.31 -4.48 -3.01
C THR A 136 7.48 -3.02 -3.41
N GLU A 137 6.88 -2.61 -4.52
CA GLU A 137 6.93 -1.21 -4.97
C GLU A 137 6.28 -0.26 -3.95
N ALA A 138 5.16 -0.65 -3.35
CA ALA A 138 4.51 0.14 -2.32
C ALA A 138 5.41 0.33 -1.10
N ALA A 139 6.09 -0.72 -0.65
CA ALA A 139 7.04 -0.64 0.46
C ALA A 139 8.22 0.27 0.13
N GLN A 140 8.79 0.16 -1.07
CA GLN A 140 9.88 1.03 -1.52
C GLN A 140 9.44 2.50 -1.55
N THR A 141 8.24 2.76 -2.03
CA THR A 141 7.65 4.12 -2.03
C THR A 141 7.47 4.63 -0.59
N ALA A 142 6.99 3.78 0.31
CA ALA A 142 6.82 4.15 1.73
C ALA A 142 8.16 4.52 2.38
N LEU A 143 9.19 3.72 2.14
CA LEU A 143 10.54 3.98 2.66
C LEU A 143 11.12 5.29 2.11
N GLU A 144 10.96 5.53 0.82
CA GLU A 144 11.40 6.76 0.18
C GLU A 144 10.66 7.98 0.71
N MET A 145 9.33 7.89 0.84
CA MET A 145 8.52 8.98 1.38
C MET A 145 8.83 9.27 2.86
N ALA A 146 9.16 8.25 3.63
CA ALA A 146 9.61 8.45 5.02
C ALA A 146 10.88 9.32 5.06
N ARG A 147 11.82 9.09 4.15
CA ARG A 147 13.04 9.93 4.03
C ARG A 147 12.71 11.35 3.59
N VAL A 148 11.85 11.50 2.59
CA VAL A 148 11.41 12.82 2.11
C VAL A 148 10.80 13.62 3.24
N MET A 149 9.86 13.04 3.98
CA MET A 149 9.19 13.72 5.09
C MET A 149 10.15 14.09 6.22
N LYS A 150 11.10 13.22 6.53
CA LYS A 150 12.15 13.50 7.51
C LYS A 150 13.01 14.70 7.09
N GLY A 151 13.36 14.80 5.81
CA GLY A 151 14.10 15.93 5.26
C GLY A 151 13.34 17.26 5.31
N LEU A 152 12.01 17.22 5.28
CA LEU A 152 11.15 18.41 5.34
C LEU A 152 10.94 18.96 6.76
N ARG A 153 11.31 18.21 7.79
CA ARG A 153 11.16 18.63 9.20
C ARG A 153 12.25 19.59 9.67
N GLY A 154 13.29 19.69 8.91
CA GLY A 154 14.42 20.56 9.19
C GLY A 154 14.06 22.01 9.11
#